data_8407a9f69c9b5d1aabc2bc292f8ea297
#
_entry.id   8407a9f69c9b5d1aabc2bc292f8ea297
#
_cell.length_a   1.000
_cell.length_b   1.000
_cell.length_c   1.000
_cell.angle_alpha   90.00
_cell.angle_beta   90.00
_cell.angle_gamma   90.00
#
_symmetry.space_group_name_H-M   'P 1'
#
loop_
_entity.id
_entity.type
_entity.pdbx_description
1 polymer ?
#
loop_
_entity_poly.entity_id
_entity_poly.type
_entity_poly.pdbx_seq_one_letter_code
_entity_poly.pdbx_strand_id
1 'polypeptide(L)'
;MSDEQQIDDQQDGPGFDLGLPEAAPTPAAPAPAQTAPAEASPGAYRVLARKYRPQNFADLIGQEAMVRTLRNAFSSGRIAQAYILTGVRGVGKTTTARILARALNYEPADGAPGGPSLDLAVMGKHCRDIIESRHVDVMEMDAASNTSINDIREIIESARYRPVMARYKVYIIDEVHMLSTAAFNGLLKTLEEPPEHVKFIFATTEIRKVPVTVLSRCQRFDLRRVEAGTLAAHLSGICAREGVTIEPEALSIVARAAEGSVRDSLSLLDQAIAHGGGTVGADEVRRLLGLADKGRVIDLFEALMKGEIARALAEFRDQYDSGADPAVILTDLADFTHLVTRLKIVPDAADDAALVEAERVRGSEMAQGLSMRVLARAWQMLSKGIGEVQQAPKPAQAAEMVLVRLAYAADLPTPDEALRRLKDQPPSAPAAPPLPSGGGGGGGPRLSLAPRPAEARPQPRAEIRTDARAALPAEGPRLGSLADVAALAAARRDLALKHGIETQLRPVHVEDGRIEVALVPGAPGSLIQDLSRKLNDWTGRRWMVSVSSQSGGPTLAEENAAVKAEREEGIKAHPLVAAVLSRFPGAEVVDVRTREEPPADEGLAPSEEDYLAGPGADDEIEF
;
A
#
# COMPACT_ATOMS: atom_id res chain seq x y z
N MET A 1 17.87 41.36 77.60
CA MET A 1 16.81 42.37 77.74
C MET A 1 15.74 41.92 76.84
N SER A 2 14.83 41.27 77.48
CA SER A 2 13.43 41.54 77.83
C SER A 2 12.55 41.02 76.67
N ASP A 3 11.73 40.19 76.88
CA ASP A 3 10.65 39.69 77.77
C ASP A 3 9.49 39.25 76.88
N GLU A 4 9.12 37.99 77.03
CA GLU A 4 7.82 37.55 77.57
C GLU A 4 6.53 38.06 76.88
N GLN A 5 5.70 37.16 76.37
CA GLN A 5 4.52 36.73 77.20
C GLN A 5 3.72 35.62 76.52
N GLN A 6 3.50 34.54 77.28
CA GLN A 6 2.42 33.53 77.16
C GLN A 6 1.06 34.19 77.27
N ILE A 7 0.07 33.68 76.56
CA ILE A 7 -1.32 33.67 77.01
C ILE A 7 -1.93 32.28 76.75
N ASP A 8 -2.19 31.60 77.82
CA ASP A 8 -3.05 30.46 78.03
C ASP A 8 -4.53 30.87 77.82
N ASP A 9 -5.32 30.11 77.18
CA ASP A 9 -6.78 30.12 77.44
C ASP A 9 -7.38 28.72 77.18
N GLN A 10 -7.75 28.09 78.34
CA GLN A 10 -8.54 26.91 78.45
C GLN A 10 -10.02 27.28 78.24
N GLN A 11 -10.76 26.49 77.49
CA GLN A 11 -12.20 26.31 77.71
C GLN A 11 -12.64 24.88 77.39
N ASP A 12 -13.05 24.22 78.46
CA ASP A 12 -13.75 22.94 78.56
C ASP A 12 -15.13 22.97 77.87
N GLY A 13 -15.50 21.92 77.20
CA GLY A 13 -16.86 21.59 76.77
C GLY A 13 -17.03 20.07 76.61
N PRO A 14 -18.16 19.49 77.06
CA PRO A 14 -18.25 18.08 77.44
C PRO A 14 -18.33 17.08 76.28
N GLY A 15 -17.65 15.94 76.49
CA GLY A 15 -17.54 14.82 75.59
C GLY A 15 -18.81 14.04 75.32
N PHE A 16 -18.90 13.50 74.11
CA PHE A 16 -19.78 12.37 73.81
C PHE A 16 -18.88 11.16 73.50
N ASP A 17 -18.91 10.21 74.37
CA ASP A 17 -18.27 8.90 74.29
C ASP A 17 -19.11 8.00 73.34
N LEU A 18 -18.61 7.68 72.15
CA LEU A 18 -19.09 6.64 71.27
C LEU A 18 -18.01 5.58 71.18
N GLY A 19 -18.11 4.57 72.02
CA GLY A 19 -17.23 3.42 72.05
C GLY A 19 -17.09 2.73 70.70
N LEU A 20 -15.91 2.85 70.12
CA LEU A 20 -15.43 2.02 69.02
C LEU A 20 -14.23 1.22 69.56
N PRO A 21 -14.09 -0.06 69.20
CA PRO A 21 -12.99 -0.90 69.67
C PRO A 21 -11.65 -0.46 69.15
N GLU A 22 -10.69 -0.43 70.04
CA GLU A 22 -9.28 -0.12 69.85
C GLU A 22 -8.67 -1.04 68.78
N ALA A 23 -8.25 -0.44 67.62
CA ALA A 23 -7.56 -1.15 66.57
C ALA A 23 -6.10 -1.41 66.97
N ALA A 24 -5.70 -2.64 66.89
CA ALA A 24 -4.34 -3.09 67.15
C ALA A 24 -3.31 -2.34 66.25
N PRO A 25 -2.06 -2.13 66.69
CA PRO A 25 -1.06 -1.39 65.95
C PRO A 25 -0.66 -2.11 64.66
N THR A 26 -0.88 -1.43 63.54
CA THR A 26 -0.40 -1.85 62.20
C THR A 26 1.12 -1.89 62.19
N PRO A 27 1.76 -2.97 61.76
CA PRO A 27 3.20 -3.00 61.62
C PRO A 27 3.66 -2.01 60.53
N ALA A 28 4.68 -1.24 60.83
CA ALA A 28 5.30 -0.26 59.96
C ALA A 28 5.67 -0.89 58.57
N ALA A 29 5.24 -0.25 57.49
CA ALA A 29 5.61 -0.62 56.15
C ALA A 29 7.14 -0.59 55.99
N PRO A 30 7.75 -1.61 55.39
CA PRO A 30 9.19 -1.60 55.11
C PRO A 30 9.51 -0.48 54.10
N ALA A 31 10.58 0.26 54.36
CA ALA A 31 11.11 1.27 53.44
C ALA A 31 11.33 0.68 52.04
N PRO A 32 11.13 1.46 50.96
CA PRO A 32 11.34 0.96 49.62
C PRO A 32 12.80 0.54 49.46
N ALA A 33 12.99 -0.78 49.31
CA ALA A 33 14.27 -1.33 48.93
C ALA A 33 14.69 -0.74 47.60
N GLN A 34 15.86 -0.11 47.57
CA GLN A 34 16.54 0.28 46.32
C GLN A 34 16.68 -0.99 45.50
N THR A 35 15.83 -1.14 44.47
CA THR A 35 15.98 -2.19 43.46
C THR A 35 17.31 -1.93 42.74
N ALA A 36 18.29 -2.74 43.07
CA ALA A 36 19.47 -2.94 42.21
C ALA A 36 18.98 -3.23 40.77
N PRO A 37 19.71 -2.80 39.73
CA PRO A 37 19.30 -3.07 38.37
C PRO A 37 19.16 -4.59 38.22
N ALA A 38 17.97 -5.04 37.84
CA ALA A 38 17.69 -6.45 37.60
C ALA A 38 18.67 -6.95 36.54
N GLU A 39 19.62 -7.76 36.95
CA GLU A 39 20.38 -8.61 36.06
C GLU A 39 19.37 -9.42 35.28
N ALA A 40 19.40 -9.30 33.94
CA ALA A 40 18.51 -10.02 33.04
C ALA A 40 18.59 -11.50 33.36
N SER A 41 17.48 -12.09 33.77
CA SER A 41 17.34 -13.53 34.03
C SER A 41 17.90 -14.30 32.84
N PRO A 42 18.79 -15.29 33.01
CA PRO A 42 19.26 -16.14 31.95
C PRO A 42 18.09 -17.04 31.52
N GLY A 43 17.45 -16.71 30.40
CA GLY A 43 16.37 -17.54 29.85
C GLY A 43 15.28 -16.85 29.03
N ALA A 44 15.22 -15.53 28.96
CA ALA A 44 14.25 -14.88 28.07
C ALA A 44 14.69 -15.06 26.60
N TYR A 45 13.93 -15.84 25.84
CA TYR A 45 14.12 -16.03 24.41
C TYR A 45 14.13 -14.68 23.68
N ARG A 46 15.19 -14.42 22.89
CA ARG A 46 15.29 -13.24 22.03
C ARG A 46 15.29 -13.67 20.58
N VAL A 47 14.39 -13.12 19.79
CA VAL A 47 14.31 -13.33 18.33
C VAL A 47 15.68 -13.10 17.69
N LEU A 48 16.12 -14.00 16.80
CA LEU A 48 17.47 -13.98 16.17
C LEU A 48 17.75 -12.63 15.48
N ALA A 49 16.78 -12.05 14.82
CA ALA A 49 16.93 -10.74 14.17
C ALA A 49 17.28 -9.58 15.14
N ARG A 50 16.98 -9.73 16.43
CA ARG A 50 17.37 -8.78 17.48
C ARG A 50 18.67 -9.17 18.16
N LYS A 51 18.90 -10.47 18.36
CA LYS A 51 20.10 -11.02 19.01
C LYS A 51 21.36 -10.79 18.16
N TYR A 52 21.24 -11.00 16.84
CA TYR A 52 22.33 -10.88 15.87
C TYR A 52 22.32 -9.57 15.07
N ARG A 53 21.71 -8.52 15.64
CA ARG A 53 21.75 -7.19 15.01
C ARG A 53 23.19 -6.68 14.99
N PRO A 54 23.77 -6.32 13.82
CA PRO A 54 25.10 -5.75 13.71
C PRO A 54 25.33 -4.57 14.65
N GLN A 55 26.48 -4.56 15.31
CA GLN A 55 26.86 -3.49 16.23
C GLN A 55 27.98 -2.60 15.70
N ASN A 56 28.73 -3.07 14.71
CA ASN A 56 29.82 -2.33 14.08
C ASN A 56 29.74 -2.49 12.55
N PHE A 57 30.55 -1.71 11.83
CA PHE A 57 30.56 -1.75 10.36
C PHE A 57 31.17 -3.05 9.79
N ALA A 58 31.98 -3.77 10.54
CA ALA A 58 32.55 -5.04 10.11
C ALA A 58 31.52 -6.18 10.10
N ASP A 59 30.47 -6.06 10.92
CA ASP A 59 29.37 -7.03 10.98
C ASP A 59 28.33 -6.83 9.87
N LEU A 60 28.41 -5.70 9.12
CA LEU A 60 27.49 -5.44 8.00
C LEU A 60 27.89 -6.26 6.78
N ILE A 61 27.01 -7.15 6.35
CA ILE A 61 27.23 -7.99 5.18
C ILE A 61 26.72 -7.32 3.90
N GLY A 62 27.47 -7.42 2.80
CA GLY A 62 27.10 -6.94 1.48
C GLY A 62 27.09 -5.41 1.32
N GLN A 63 27.66 -4.65 2.27
CA GLN A 63 27.68 -3.18 2.26
C GLN A 63 29.10 -2.58 2.24
N GLU A 64 30.09 -3.31 1.76
CA GLU A 64 31.52 -2.96 1.79
C GLU A 64 31.83 -1.64 1.06
N ALA A 65 31.10 -1.37 -0.05
CA ALA A 65 31.28 -0.15 -0.83
C ALA A 65 30.88 1.10 -0.03
N MET A 66 29.78 1.03 0.70
CA MET A 66 29.32 2.10 1.61
C MET A 66 30.32 2.31 2.74
N VAL A 67 30.74 1.23 3.42
CA VAL A 67 31.70 1.28 4.53
C VAL A 67 33.02 1.90 4.09
N ARG A 68 33.51 1.57 2.89
CA ARG A 68 34.73 2.17 2.31
C ARG A 68 34.57 3.68 2.10
N THR A 69 33.44 4.12 1.59
CA THR A 69 33.16 5.55 1.36
C THR A 69 33.10 6.31 2.68
N LEU A 70 32.43 5.75 3.70
CA LEU A 70 32.39 6.32 5.05
C LEU A 70 33.79 6.40 5.66
N ARG A 71 34.62 5.35 5.52
CA ARG A 71 36.00 5.34 6.00
C ARG A 71 36.82 6.50 5.42
N ASN A 72 36.69 6.73 4.12
CA ASN A 72 37.37 7.85 3.45
C ASN A 72 36.87 9.22 3.96
N ALA A 73 35.56 9.37 4.19
CA ALA A 73 34.98 10.59 4.72
C ALA A 73 35.48 10.89 6.17
N PHE A 74 35.49 9.87 7.03
CA PHE A 74 35.93 9.99 8.40
C PHE A 74 37.44 10.27 8.48
N SER A 75 38.28 9.59 7.71
CA SER A 75 39.73 9.79 7.68
C SER A 75 40.13 11.16 7.14
N SER A 76 39.34 11.74 6.22
CA SER A 76 39.58 13.08 5.67
C SER A 76 38.91 14.21 6.48
N GLY A 77 38.19 13.90 7.55
CA GLY A 77 37.43 14.87 8.34
C GLY A 77 36.22 15.48 7.61
N ARG A 78 35.86 14.95 6.42
CA ARG A 78 34.72 15.44 5.60
C ARG A 78 33.44 14.72 5.95
N ILE A 79 32.98 14.94 7.19
CA ILE A 79 31.76 14.31 7.72
C ILE A 79 30.54 15.15 7.33
N ALA A 80 29.64 14.61 6.54
CA ALA A 80 28.42 15.30 6.12
C ALA A 80 27.51 15.68 7.31
N GLN A 81 26.66 16.68 7.12
CA GLN A 81 25.68 17.10 8.13
C GLN A 81 24.41 16.26 8.05
N ALA A 82 24.07 15.75 6.86
CA ALA A 82 22.92 14.90 6.67
C ALA A 82 23.26 13.69 5.79
N TYR A 83 22.72 12.55 6.15
CA TYR A 83 22.86 11.28 5.44
C TYR A 83 21.47 10.76 5.07
N ILE A 84 21.37 10.09 3.92
CA ILE A 84 20.17 9.35 3.56
C ILE A 84 20.52 7.93 3.15
N LEU A 85 19.95 6.96 3.88
CA LEU A 85 20.12 5.53 3.68
C LEU A 85 18.90 5.00 2.94
N THR A 86 19.07 4.50 1.72
CA THR A 86 17.98 3.96 0.93
C THR A 86 18.19 2.48 0.64
N GLY A 87 17.14 1.74 0.41
CA GLY A 87 17.17 0.31 0.10
C GLY A 87 15.91 -0.41 0.55
N VAL A 88 15.74 -1.65 0.12
CA VAL A 88 14.56 -2.45 0.47
C VAL A 88 14.44 -2.68 1.99
N ARG A 89 13.27 -3.11 2.43
CA ARG A 89 13.03 -3.45 3.84
C ARG A 89 14.00 -4.55 4.28
N GLY A 90 14.51 -4.47 5.51
CA GLY A 90 15.32 -5.53 6.14
C GLY A 90 16.79 -5.60 5.75
N VAL A 91 17.31 -4.73 4.84
CA VAL A 91 18.74 -4.69 4.46
C VAL A 91 19.65 -4.01 5.49
N GLY A 92 19.09 -3.49 6.58
CA GLY A 92 19.87 -2.93 7.68
C GLY A 92 19.94 -1.39 7.72
N LYS A 93 19.06 -0.64 7.07
CA LYS A 93 19.06 0.85 7.08
C LYS A 93 19.11 1.45 8.48
N THR A 94 18.13 1.13 9.34
CA THR A 94 18.06 1.63 10.73
C THR A 94 19.24 1.14 11.57
N THR A 95 19.72 -0.08 11.34
CA THR A 95 20.91 -0.62 11.98
C THR A 95 22.16 0.17 11.60
N THR A 96 22.34 0.46 10.31
CA THR A 96 23.45 1.28 9.80
C THR A 96 23.37 2.71 10.34
N ALA A 97 22.16 3.29 10.46
CA ALA A 97 21.96 4.61 11.06
C ALA A 97 22.45 4.65 12.51
N ARG A 98 22.13 3.64 13.32
CA ARG A 98 22.62 3.53 14.71
C ARG A 98 24.13 3.34 14.80
N ILE A 99 24.70 2.49 13.92
CA ILE A 99 26.16 2.31 13.88
C ILE A 99 26.86 3.62 13.47
N LEU A 100 26.28 4.37 12.53
CA LEU A 100 26.82 5.67 12.12
C LEU A 100 26.70 6.70 13.24
N ALA A 101 25.57 6.77 13.97
CA ALA A 101 25.42 7.63 15.15
C ALA A 101 26.44 7.29 16.24
N ARG A 102 26.70 5.99 16.44
CA ARG A 102 27.73 5.50 17.35
C ARG A 102 29.14 5.92 16.91
N ALA A 103 29.44 5.85 15.61
CA ALA A 103 30.72 6.26 15.04
C ALA A 103 30.96 7.77 15.15
N LEU A 104 29.93 8.59 14.94
CA LEU A 104 29.97 10.04 15.09
C LEU A 104 30.27 10.47 16.55
N ASN A 105 29.68 9.77 17.51
CA ASN A 105 29.76 10.06 18.93
C ASN A 105 30.70 9.11 19.69
N TYR A 106 31.64 8.48 18.98
CA TYR A 106 32.57 7.56 19.63
C TYR A 106 33.51 8.31 20.59
N GLU A 107 33.51 7.85 21.82
CA GLU A 107 34.43 8.28 22.89
C GLU A 107 34.96 7.01 23.60
N PRO A 108 36.31 6.86 23.72
CA PRO A 108 36.88 5.74 24.47
C PRO A 108 36.42 5.75 25.94
N ALA A 109 36.20 4.57 26.51
CA ALA A 109 35.74 4.44 27.89
C ALA A 109 36.80 4.84 28.93
N ASP A 110 38.06 4.79 28.56
CA ASP A 110 39.23 5.13 29.38
C ASP A 110 39.51 6.66 29.49
N GLY A 111 38.65 7.48 28.81
CA GLY A 111 38.82 8.94 28.83
C GLY A 111 39.92 9.47 27.93
N ALA A 112 40.56 8.64 27.11
CA ALA A 112 41.51 9.10 26.11
C ALA A 112 40.83 10.08 25.12
N PRO A 113 41.57 11.06 24.56
CA PRO A 113 41.00 11.96 23.58
C PRO A 113 40.49 11.18 22.38
N GLY A 114 39.16 11.13 22.22
CA GLY A 114 38.48 10.44 21.16
C GLY A 114 37.91 11.39 20.12
N GLY A 115 37.59 10.85 18.93
CA GLY A 115 36.93 11.56 17.83
C GLY A 115 36.00 10.65 17.08
N PRO A 116 35.27 11.17 16.09
CA PRO A 116 34.48 10.32 15.22
C PRO A 116 35.34 9.20 14.62
N SER A 117 34.94 7.96 14.84
CA SER A 117 35.69 6.76 14.41
C SER A 117 34.79 5.68 13.90
N LEU A 118 35.21 5.02 12.81
CA LEU A 118 34.55 3.81 12.30
C LEU A 118 35.10 2.53 12.95
N ASP A 119 36.19 2.62 13.68
CA ASP A 119 36.68 1.53 14.50
C ASP A 119 35.89 1.49 15.82
N LEU A 120 34.93 0.58 15.85
CA LEU A 120 34.00 0.39 16.96
C LEU A 120 34.19 -0.97 17.66
N ALA A 121 35.37 -1.58 17.49
CA ALA A 121 35.67 -2.89 18.10
C ALA A 121 35.60 -2.81 19.63
N VAL A 122 36.05 -1.69 20.21
CA VAL A 122 35.94 -1.44 21.65
C VAL A 122 34.69 -0.64 21.96
N MET A 123 33.97 -1.05 23.00
CA MET A 123 32.80 -0.31 23.48
C MET A 123 33.19 1.00 24.10
N GLY A 124 32.80 2.12 23.48
CA GLY A 124 32.98 3.45 24.02
C GLY A 124 31.85 3.82 24.98
N LYS A 125 32.01 5.00 25.61
CA LYS A 125 31.17 5.57 26.67
C LYS A 125 29.68 5.62 26.32
N HIS A 126 29.36 6.06 25.10
CA HIS A 126 27.97 6.24 24.61
C HIS A 126 27.44 5.03 23.84
N CYS A 127 28.28 4.04 23.54
CA CYS A 127 27.97 2.97 22.62
C CYS A 127 26.75 2.15 23.03
N ARG A 128 26.64 1.80 24.31
CA ARG A 128 25.56 0.95 24.82
C ARG A 128 24.20 1.65 24.70
N ASP A 129 24.13 2.90 25.14
CA ASP A 129 22.88 3.66 25.14
C ASP A 129 22.39 3.96 23.72
N ILE A 130 23.32 4.18 22.76
CA ILE A 130 22.98 4.36 21.35
C ILE A 130 22.44 3.05 20.73
N ILE A 131 23.08 1.90 21.01
CA ILE A 131 22.61 0.59 20.54
C ILE A 131 21.22 0.28 21.07
N GLU A 132 20.94 0.64 22.32
CA GLU A 132 19.67 0.39 22.99
C GLU A 132 18.63 1.51 22.73
N SER A 133 18.95 2.50 21.89
CA SER A 133 18.10 3.68 21.54
C SER A 133 17.62 4.47 22.76
N ARG A 134 18.51 4.66 23.76
CA ARG A 134 18.22 5.38 25.01
C ARG A 134 19.11 6.60 25.25
N HIS A 135 19.97 6.94 24.29
CA HIS A 135 20.90 8.03 24.44
C HIS A 135 20.21 9.38 24.26
N VAL A 136 20.42 10.32 25.22
CA VAL A 136 19.76 11.64 25.25
C VAL A 136 20.05 12.48 23.99
N ASP A 137 21.29 12.41 23.46
CA ASP A 137 21.70 13.18 22.29
C ASP A 137 21.55 12.41 20.96
N VAL A 138 21.00 11.19 20.98
CA VAL A 138 20.70 10.41 19.76
C VAL A 138 19.21 10.06 19.78
N MET A 139 18.44 10.87 19.08
CA MET A 139 16.99 10.71 19.00
C MET A 139 16.63 9.88 17.77
N GLU A 140 15.86 8.82 17.98
CA GLU A 140 15.34 7.96 16.91
C GLU A 140 13.84 8.11 16.82
N MET A 141 13.35 8.40 15.63
CA MET A 141 11.93 8.60 15.33
C MET A 141 11.55 7.77 14.09
N ASP A 142 10.41 7.12 14.16
CA ASP A 142 9.76 6.50 13.01
C ASP A 142 8.74 7.47 12.41
N ALA A 143 8.97 7.90 11.17
CA ALA A 143 8.09 8.81 10.47
C ALA A 143 6.72 8.18 10.13
N ALA A 144 6.58 6.85 10.16
CA ALA A 144 5.28 6.20 9.98
C ALA A 144 4.33 6.48 11.16
N SER A 145 4.88 6.62 12.36
CA SER A 145 4.11 6.95 13.58
C SER A 145 4.03 8.46 13.85
N ASN A 146 4.98 9.26 13.33
CA ASN A 146 5.14 10.69 13.59
C ASN A 146 5.21 11.46 12.27
N THR A 147 4.08 11.62 11.60
CA THR A 147 4.00 12.23 10.26
C THR A 147 3.81 13.74 10.28
N SER A 148 3.51 14.31 11.45
CA SER A 148 3.05 15.69 11.56
C SER A 148 4.18 16.71 11.48
N ILE A 149 3.83 17.93 11.07
CA ILE A 149 4.78 19.05 11.10
C ILE A 149 5.16 19.43 12.53
N ASN A 150 4.32 19.14 13.53
CA ASN A 150 4.59 19.51 14.92
C ASN A 150 5.74 18.68 15.48
N ASP A 151 5.78 17.38 15.19
CA ASP A 151 6.88 16.48 15.60
C ASP A 151 8.22 16.97 15.04
N ILE A 152 8.21 17.41 13.78
CA ILE A 152 9.41 17.96 13.13
C ILE A 152 9.80 19.32 13.71
N ARG A 153 8.84 20.17 14.10
CA ARG A 153 9.14 21.45 14.78
C ARG A 153 9.84 21.23 16.13
N GLU A 154 9.41 20.25 16.91
CA GLU A 154 10.09 19.90 18.17
C GLU A 154 11.53 19.47 17.93
N ILE A 155 11.77 18.67 16.88
CA ILE A 155 13.15 18.30 16.47
C ILE A 155 13.95 19.53 16.11
N ILE A 156 13.43 20.44 15.29
CA ILE A 156 14.10 21.66 14.83
C ILE A 156 14.42 22.59 16.03
N GLU A 157 13.48 22.74 16.94
CA GLU A 157 13.69 23.54 18.14
C GLU A 157 14.75 22.92 19.05
N SER A 158 14.66 21.61 19.26
CA SER A 158 15.66 20.91 20.07
C SER A 158 17.06 20.93 19.42
N ALA A 159 17.15 20.97 18.09
CA ALA A 159 18.41 21.04 17.35
C ALA A 159 19.20 22.34 17.58
N ARG A 160 18.55 23.41 18.05
CA ARG A 160 19.23 24.67 18.39
C ARG A 160 20.13 24.56 19.62
N TYR A 161 19.84 23.62 20.50
CA TYR A 161 20.60 23.42 21.73
C TYR A 161 21.73 22.43 21.50
N ARG A 162 22.88 22.71 22.13
CA ARG A 162 24.04 21.82 22.09
C ARG A 162 23.74 20.47 22.73
N PRO A 163 24.44 19.40 22.33
CA PRO A 163 24.34 18.10 22.98
C PRO A 163 24.72 18.18 24.46
N VAL A 164 24.09 17.33 25.27
CA VAL A 164 24.29 17.29 26.72
C VAL A 164 25.55 16.50 27.11
N MET A 165 25.77 15.37 26.47
CA MET A 165 26.83 14.41 26.83
C MET A 165 27.72 14.03 25.65
N ALA A 166 27.14 13.91 24.45
CA ALA A 166 27.84 13.45 23.26
C ALA A 166 28.49 14.64 22.48
N ARG A 167 29.26 14.32 21.46
CA ARG A 167 29.86 15.30 20.54
C ARG A 167 28.84 15.95 19.61
N TYR A 168 27.95 15.11 19.06
CA TYR A 168 26.91 15.53 18.13
C TYR A 168 25.52 15.12 18.63
N LYS A 169 24.56 15.98 18.38
CA LYS A 169 23.15 15.68 18.50
C LYS A 169 22.69 15.03 17.21
N VAL A 170 22.35 13.75 17.26
CA VAL A 170 22.03 12.95 16.07
C VAL A 170 20.54 12.64 16.02
N TYR A 171 19.90 12.95 14.90
CA TYR A 171 18.52 12.63 14.65
C TYR A 171 18.42 11.53 13.60
N ILE A 172 17.93 10.38 14.00
CA ILE A 172 17.65 9.25 13.11
C ILE A 172 16.15 9.27 12.81
N ILE A 173 15.78 9.47 11.53
CA ILE A 173 14.39 9.48 11.08
C ILE A 173 14.22 8.31 10.12
N ASP A 174 13.55 7.27 10.62
CA ASP A 174 13.25 6.07 9.81
C ASP A 174 11.97 6.27 8.99
N GLU A 175 11.90 5.60 7.85
CA GLU A 175 10.84 5.70 6.83
C GLU A 175 10.46 7.15 6.51
N VAL A 176 11.48 8.00 6.35
CA VAL A 176 11.32 9.46 6.17
C VAL A 176 10.35 9.86 5.05
N HIS A 177 10.13 8.98 4.07
CA HIS A 177 9.16 9.20 2.98
C HIS A 177 7.70 9.30 3.45
N MET A 178 7.40 8.92 4.70
CA MET A 178 6.08 9.05 5.32
C MET A 178 5.81 10.46 5.88
N LEU A 179 6.83 11.31 5.95
CA LEU A 179 6.64 12.70 6.39
C LEU A 179 5.74 13.48 5.43
N SER A 180 4.92 14.35 5.97
CA SER A 180 4.11 15.29 5.18
C SER A 180 5.01 16.29 4.43
N THR A 181 4.50 16.82 3.32
CA THR A 181 5.21 17.87 2.55
C THR A 181 5.53 19.09 3.42
N ALA A 182 4.65 19.45 4.35
CA ALA A 182 4.88 20.55 5.28
C ALA A 182 6.03 20.25 6.27
N ALA A 183 6.16 18.99 6.72
CA ALA A 183 7.25 18.53 7.58
C ALA A 183 8.60 18.57 6.84
N PHE A 184 8.66 18.11 5.59
CA PHE A 184 9.86 18.25 4.76
C PHE A 184 10.27 19.71 4.57
N ASN A 185 9.32 20.60 4.25
CA ASN A 185 9.60 22.03 4.09
C ASN A 185 10.14 22.66 5.39
N GLY A 186 9.65 22.21 6.55
CA GLY A 186 10.17 22.65 7.85
C GLY A 186 11.65 22.29 8.05
N LEU A 187 12.08 21.12 7.59
CA LEU A 187 13.47 20.66 7.71
C LEU A 187 14.44 21.39 6.78
N LEU A 188 13.98 21.94 5.64
CA LEU A 188 14.87 22.50 4.61
C LEU A 188 15.81 23.57 5.16
N LYS A 189 15.30 24.51 5.97
CA LYS A 189 16.14 25.57 6.54
C LYS A 189 17.28 25.02 7.41
N THR A 190 16.97 24.00 8.23
CA THR A 190 17.98 23.37 9.10
C THR A 190 18.96 22.50 8.31
N LEU A 191 18.55 21.95 7.15
CA LEU A 191 19.44 21.20 6.27
C LEU A 191 20.30 22.11 5.39
N GLU A 192 19.88 23.36 5.13
CA GLU A 192 20.67 24.38 4.42
C GLU A 192 21.74 25.00 5.30
N GLU A 193 21.35 25.34 6.52
CA GLU A 193 22.23 25.98 7.52
C GLU A 193 22.22 25.16 8.82
N PRO A 194 22.76 23.93 8.78
CA PRO A 194 22.73 23.05 9.95
C PRO A 194 23.70 23.56 11.03
N PRO A 195 23.31 23.56 12.33
CA PRO A 195 24.24 23.79 13.40
C PRO A 195 25.38 22.76 13.36
N GLU A 196 26.62 23.18 13.64
CA GLU A 196 27.82 22.32 13.56
C GLU A 196 27.71 21.03 14.38
N HIS A 197 27.00 21.10 15.50
CA HIS A 197 26.79 20.00 16.44
C HIS A 197 25.62 19.09 16.08
N VAL A 198 24.89 19.33 14.98
CA VAL A 198 23.72 18.54 14.59
C VAL A 198 24.04 17.64 13.41
N LYS A 199 23.56 16.40 13.45
CA LYS A 199 23.64 15.43 12.35
C LYS A 199 22.28 14.79 12.11
N PHE A 200 21.88 14.70 10.85
CA PHE A 200 20.66 13.98 10.45
C PHE A 200 21.02 12.69 9.74
N ILE A 201 20.29 11.63 10.05
CA ILE A 201 20.40 10.33 9.37
C ILE A 201 18.99 9.89 9.01
N PHE A 202 18.65 10.03 7.74
CA PHE A 202 17.37 9.60 7.20
C PHE A 202 17.47 8.17 6.69
N ALA A 203 16.42 7.37 6.88
CA ALA A 203 16.30 6.06 6.27
C ALA A 203 14.97 5.97 5.50
N THR A 204 14.98 5.33 4.33
CA THR A 204 13.77 5.18 3.50
C THR A 204 13.80 3.91 2.67
N THR A 205 12.63 3.31 2.47
CA THR A 205 12.41 2.27 1.48
C THR A 205 12.07 2.87 0.10
N GLU A 206 11.55 4.10 0.05
CA GLU A 206 11.04 4.73 -1.15
C GLU A 206 11.69 6.11 -1.41
N ILE A 207 12.90 6.09 -1.97
CA ILE A 207 13.65 7.32 -2.27
C ILE A 207 12.90 8.28 -3.21
N ARG A 208 12.04 7.76 -4.10
CA ARG A 208 11.29 8.57 -5.08
C ARG A 208 10.24 9.46 -4.43
N LYS A 209 9.77 9.15 -3.22
CA LYS A 209 8.83 9.97 -2.46
C LYS A 209 9.50 11.10 -1.68
N VAL A 210 10.84 11.06 -1.53
CA VAL A 210 11.58 12.11 -0.84
C VAL A 210 11.85 13.28 -1.80
N PRO A 211 11.54 14.54 -1.40
CA PRO A 211 11.77 15.71 -2.26
C PRO A 211 13.23 15.87 -2.67
N VAL A 212 13.47 16.25 -3.93
CA VAL A 212 14.81 16.46 -4.47
C VAL A 212 15.57 17.55 -3.70
N THR A 213 14.86 18.53 -3.16
CA THR A 213 15.41 19.61 -2.32
C THR A 213 16.07 19.09 -1.04
N VAL A 214 15.55 18.00 -0.46
CA VAL A 214 16.16 17.31 0.70
C VAL A 214 17.32 16.43 0.22
N LEU A 215 17.12 15.66 -0.87
CA LEU A 215 18.13 14.76 -1.41
C LEU A 215 19.43 15.48 -1.79
N SER A 216 19.34 16.69 -2.35
CA SER A 216 20.51 17.49 -2.75
C SER A 216 21.38 17.96 -1.60
N ARG A 217 20.88 17.92 -0.35
CA ARG A 217 21.55 18.33 0.88
C ARG A 217 22.05 17.16 1.73
N CYS A 218 21.76 15.93 1.29
CA CYS A 218 22.11 14.71 1.99
C CYS A 218 23.18 13.91 1.23
N GLN A 219 24.13 13.34 1.97
CA GLN A 219 24.99 12.30 1.40
C GLN A 219 24.19 11.00 1.32
N ARG A 220 23.97 10.52 0.08
CA ARG A 220 23.17 9.35 -0.19
C ARG A 220 23.99 8.07 -0.17
N PHE A 221 23.44 7.04 0.45
CA PHE A 221 23.94 5.67 0.44
C PHE A 221 22.81 4.70 0.07
N ASP A 222 23.02 3.94 -0.99
CA ASP A 222 22.09 2.92 -1.47
C ASP A 222 22.54 1.55 -0.93
N LEU A 223 21.82 1.03 0.08
CA LEU A 223 22.07 -0.29 0.63
C LEU A 223 21.52 -1.34 -0.33
N ARG A 224 22.38 -2.31 -0.66
CA ARG A 224 22.06 -3.37 -1.62
C ARG A 224 21.40 -4.55 -0.94
N ARG A 225 20.62 -5.29 -1.72
CA ARG A 225 20.20 -6.65 -1.34
C ARG A 225 21.44 -7.52 -1.18
N VAL A 226 21.43 -8.39 -0.17
CA VAL A 226 22.51 -9.35 0.03
C VAL A 226 22.27 -10.55 -0.87
N GLU A 227 23.32 -11.01 -1.54
CA GLU A 227 23.26 -12.21 -2.40
C GLU A 227 22.90 -13.45 -1.57
N ALA A 228 22.10 -14.35 -2.16
CA ALA A 228 21.60 -15.54 -1.47
C ALA A 228 22.73 -16.43 -0.92
N GLY A 229 23.84 -16.56 -1.66
CA GLY A 229 25.01 -17.33 -1.19
C GLY A 229 25.67 -16.72 0.04
N THR A 230 25.89 -15.41 0.04
CA THR A 230 26.43 -14.67 1.19
C THR A 230 25.49 -14.76 2.39
N LEU A 231 24.18 -14.67 2.14
CA LEU A 231 23.16 -14.76 3.17
C LEU A 231 23.12 -16.17 3.79
N ALA A 232 23.15 -17.22 2.97
CA ALA A 232 23.20 -18.61 3.42
C ALA A 232 24.44 -18.88 4.29
N ALA A 233 25.62 -18.38 3.88
CA ALA A 233 26.85 -18.50 4.67
C ALA A 233 26.73 -17.78 6.03
N HIS A 234 26.12 -16.59 6.05
CA HIS A 234 25.86 -15.83 7.28
C HIS A 234 24.93 -16.61 8.23
N LEU A 235 23.81 -17.14 7.70
CA LEU A 235 22.85 -17.95 8.46
C LEU A 235 23.49 -19.23 9.02
N SER A 236 24.35 -19.92 8.23
CA SER A 236 25.12 -21.08 8.67
C SER A 236 26.00 -20.74 9.89
N GLY A 237 26.69 -19.60 9.86
CA GLY A 237 27.49 -19.11 10.98
C GLY A 237 26.65 -18.82 12.24
N ILE A 238 25.40 -18.39 12.07
CA ILE A 238 24.47 -18.17 13.19
C ILE A 238 23.99 -19.50 13.76
N CYS A 239 23.58 -20.45 12.91
CA CYS A 239 23.17 -21.79 13.34
C CYS A 239 24.28 -22.49 14.16
N ALA A 240 25.52 -22.37 13.71
CA ALA A 240 26.67 -22.92 14.46
C ALA A 240 26.81 -22.29 15.87
N ARG A 241 26.55 -20.99 16.01
CA ARG A 241 26.56 -20.28 17.31
C ARG A 241 25.37 -20.62 18.20
N GLU A 242 24.22 -20.93 17.62
CA GLU A 242 23.01 -21.38 18.34
C GLU A 242 23.01 -22.88 18.64
N GLY A 243 23.98 -23.64 18.12
CA GLY A 243 24.03 -25.11 18.28
C GLY A 243 22.94 -25.87 17.52
N VAL A 244 22.39 -25.26 16.46
CA VAL A 244 21.33 -25.82 15.62
C VAL A 244 21.94 -26.51 14.41
N THR A 245 21.50 -27.74 14.13
CA THR A 245 21.87 -28.47 12.92
C THR A 245 20.85 -28.13 11.81
N ILE A 246 21.33 -27.63 10.67
CA ILE A 246 20.49 -27.30 9.53
C ILE A 246 21.10 -27.84 8.24
N GLU A 247 20.27 -28.34 7.35
CA GLU A 247 20.70 -28.79 6.04
C GLU A 247 21.12 -27.61 5.15
N PRO A 248 22.21 -27.72 4.35
CA PRO A 248 22.64 -26.66 3.44
C PRO A 248 21.56 -26.25 2.43
N GLU A 249 20.73 -27.20 2.02
CA GLU A 249 19.59 -26.92 1.14
C GLU A 249 18.52 -26.08 1.83
N ALA A 250 18.18 -26.39 3.09
CA ALA A 250 17.26 -25.59 3.91
C ALA A 250 17.73 -24.14 4.05
N LEU A 251 19.03 -23.92 4.31
CA LEU A 251 19.64 -22.57 4.34
C LEU A 251 19.49 -21.83 3.00
N SER A 252 19.70 -22.54 1.90
CA SER A 252 19.55 -21.98 0.57
C SER A 252 18.11 -21.56 0.27
N ILE A 253 17.14 -22.34 0.74
CA ILE A 253 15.71 -22.02 0.59
C ILE A 253 15.36 -20.78 1.42
N VAL A 254 15.77 -20.70 2.69
CA VAL A 254 15.54 -19.54 3.56
C VAL A 254 16.20 -18.29 2.99
N ALA A 255 17.44 -18.37 2.54
CA ALA A 255 18.18 -17.24 1.98
C ALA A 255 17.50 -16.68 0.72
N ARG A 256 16.92 -17.52 -0.11
CA ARG A 256 16.17 -17.10 -1.31
C ARG A 256 14.81 -16.50 -0.97
N ALA A 257 14.06 -17.16 -0.08
CA ALA A 257 12.76 -16.67 0.35
C ALA A 257 12.85 -15.28 1.02
N ALA A 258 13.99 -14.95 1.61
CA ALA A 258 14.26 -13.64 2.19
C ALA A 258 14.59 -12.54 1.17
N GLU A 259 14.72 -12.85 -0.13
CA GLU A 259 14.98 -11.89 -1.22
C GLU A 259 16.09 -10.87 -0.94
N GLY A 260 17.14 -11.27 -0.24
CA GLY A 260 18.28 -10.42 0.12
C GLY A 260 18.06 -9.53 1.34
N SER A 261 16.96 -9.72 2.09
CA SER A 261 16.68 -9.10 3.38
C SER A 261 17.31 -9.91 4.51
N VAL A 262 18.27 -9.33 5.22
CA VAL A 262 18.91 -9.98 6.40
C VAL A 262 17.92 -10.16 7.55
N ARG A 263 17.03 -9.18 7.76
CA ARG A 263 16.03 -9.27 8.83
C ARG A 263 15.03 -10.39 8.59
N ASP A 264 14.52 -10.50 7.37
CA ASP A 264 13.51 -11.50 7.04
C ASP A 264 14.13 -12.89 7.02
N SER A 265 15.39 -13.05 6.55
CA SER A 265 16.10 -14.31 6.61
C SER A 265 16.30 -14.82 8.04
N LEU A 266 16.63 -13.94 8.98
CA LEU A 266 16.75 -14.28 10.40
C LEU A 266 15.40 -14.61 11.03
N SER A 267 14.32 -13.95 10.61
CA SER A 267 12.97 -14.24 11.11
C SER A 267 12.47 -15.58 10.59
N LEU A 268 12.73 -15.90 9.32
CA LEU A 268 12.39 -17.19 8.72
C LEU A 268 13.21 -18.34 9.34
N LEU A 269 14.51 -18.09 9.57
CA LEU A 269 15.36 -19.06 10.27
C LEU A 269 14.86 -19.33 11.69
N ASP A 270 14.47 -18.31 12.41
CA ASP A 270 13.94 -18.40 13.76
C ASP A 270 12.66 -19.25 13.82
N GLN A 271 11.76 -19.04 12.87
CA GLN A 271 10.56 -19.86 12.71
C GLN A 271 10.89 -21.33 12.36
N ALA A 272 11.86 -21.53 11.45
CA ALA A 272 12.28 -22.86 11.07
C ALA A 272 12.90 -23.64 12.25
N ILE A 273 13.70 -22.98 13.07
CA ILE A 273 14.27 -23.57 14.29
C ILE A 273 13.18 -23.91 15.31
N ALA A 274 12.20 -23.03 15.48
CA ALA A 274 11.08 -23.26 16.40
C ALA A 274 10.22 -24.46 15.97
N HIS A 275 10.07 -24.69 14.66
CA HIS A 275 9.35 -25.85 14.12
C HIS A 275 10.16 -27.15 14.19
N GLY A 276 11.47 -27.09 13.90
CA GLY A 276 12.31 -28.27 13.75
C GLY A 276 12.89 -28.86 15.03
N GLY A 277 12.61 -28.28 16.21
CA GLY A 277 13.02 -28.84 17.49
C GLY A 277 14.53 -29.11 17.65
N GLY A 278 15.40 -28.42 16.87
CA GLY A 278 16.85 -28.49 16.93
C GLY A 278 17.56 -29.02 15.68
N THR A 279 16.86 -29.71 14.80
CA THR A 279 17.33 -30.07 13.46
C THR A 279 16.34 -29.56 12.42
N VAL A 280 16.82 -28.82 11.42
CA VAL A 280 15.98 -28.20 10.40
C VAL A 280 16.30 -28.82 9.05
N GLY A 281 15.36 -29.57 8.50
CA GLY A 281 15.44 -30.18 7.18
C GLY A 281 14.87 -29.28 6.07
N ALA A 282 15.28 -29.57 4.83
CA ALA A 282 14.79 -28.81 3.66
C ALA A 282 13.27 -28.94 3.48
N ASP A 283 12.70 -30.12 3.69
CA ASP A 283 11.26 -30.37 3.54
C ASP A 283 10.43 -29.64 4.60
N GLU A 284 10.99 -29.44 5.78
CA GLU A 284 10.35 -28.69 6.84
C GLU A 284 10.28 -27.20 6.51
N VAL A 285 11.38 -26.65 5.98
CA VAL A 285 11.41 -25.26 5.50
C VAL A 285 10.49 -25.07 4.31
N ARG A 286 10.40 -26.05 3.38
CA ARG A 286 9.43 -25.99 2.26
C ARG A 286 7.99 -25.94 2.76
N ARG A 287 7.65 -26.76 3.76
CA ARG A 287 6.30 -26.72 4.36
C ARG A 287 6.02 -25.41 5.09
N LEU A 288 6.98 -24.92 5.86
CA LEU A 288 6.87 -23.64 6.57
C LEU A 288 6.64 -22.46 5.62
N LEU A 289 7.29 -22.46 4.47
CA LEU A 289 7.20 -21.40 3.46
C LEU A 289 6.05 -21.62 2.46
N GLY A 290 5.24 -22.67 2.62
CA GLY A 290 4.18 -23.01 1.67
C GLY A 290 4.73 -23.53 0.33
N LEU A 291 6.01 -23.81 0.20
CA LEU A 291 6.64 -24.31 -1.04
C LEU A 291 6.26 -25.77 -1.36
N ALA A 292 5.66 -26.49 -0.41
CA ALA A 292 5.15 -27.84 -0.64
C ALA A 292 3.98 -27.86 -1.64
N ASP A 293 3.28 -26.73 -1.78
CA ASP A 293 2.15 -26.61 -2.69
C ASP A 293 2.55 -26.25 -4.14
N LYS A 294 3.86 -26.04 -4.41
CA LYS A 294 4.31 -25.70 -5.78
C LYS A 294 3.99 -26.76 -6.81
N GLY A 295 3.99 -28.04 -6.43
CA GLY A 295 3.54 -29.14 -7.28
C GLY A 295 2.09 -28.96 -7.72
N ARG A 296 1.23 -28.60 -6.79
CA ARG A 296 -0.21 -28.35 -7.03
C ARG A 296 -0.45 -27.11 -7.91
N VAL A 297 0.37 -26.06 -7.73
CA VAL A 297 0.33 -24.88 -8.60
C VAL A 297 0.71 -25.25 -10.04
N ILE A 298 1.72 -26.12 -10.22
CA ILE A 298 2.12 -26.63 -11.53
C ILE A 298 0.99 -27.47 -12.15
N ASP A 299 0.33 -28.34 -11.36
CA ASP A 299 -0.80 -29.14 -11.81
C ASP A 299 -1.99 -28.26 -12.24
N LEU A 300 -2.28 -27.23 -11.48
CA LEU A 300 -3.31 -26.24 -11.80
C LEU A 300 -2.96 -25.50 -13.10
N PHE A 301 -1.71 -25.02 -13.24
CA PHE A 301 -1.26 -24.32 -14.45
C PHE A 301 -1.34 -25.22 -15.68
N GLU A 302 -0.93 -26.49 -15.55
CA GLU A 302 -1.00 -27.46 -16.64
C GLU A 302 -2.44 -27.71 -17.09
N ALA A 303 -3.36 -27.90 -16.13
CA ALA A 303 -4.80 -28.06 -16.44
C ALA A 303 -5.37 -26.82 -17.16
N LEU A 304 -4.98 -25.61 -16.73
CA LEU A 304 -5.41 -24.36 -17.37
C LEU A 304 -4.89 -24.24 -18.81
N MET A 305 -3.60 -24.56 -19.02
CA MET A 305 -2.99 -24.47 -20.38
C MET A 305 -3.51 -25.55 -21.34
N LYS A 306 -4.00 -26.67 -20.81
CA LYS A 306 -4.68 -27.74 -21.59
C LYS A 306 -6.17 -27.45 -21.82
N GLY A 307 -6.73 -26.40 -21.20
CA GLY A 307 -8.16 -26.10 -21.28
C GLY A 307 -9.05 -27.04 -20.45
N GLU A 308 -8.47 -27.82 -19.52
CA GLU A 308 -9.17 -28.77 -18.63
C GLU A 308 -9.82 -28.02 -17.45
N ILE A 309 -10.82 -27.17 -17.73
CA ILE A 309 -11.38 -26.22 -16.76
C ILE A 309 -11.95 -26.91 -15.54
N ALA A 310 -12.66 -28.02 -15.71
CA ALA A 310 -13.27 -28.75 -14.60
C ALA A 310 -12.18 -29.26 -13.60
N ARG A 311 -11.07 -29.76 -14.12
CA ARG A 311 -9.93 -30.20 -13.31
C ARG A 311 -9.24 -29.03 -12.63
N ALA A 312 -9.04 -27.92 -13.37
CA ALA A 312 -8.42 -26.71 -12.81
C ALA A 312 -9.25 -26.13 -11.65
N LEU A 313 -10.58 -26.05 -11.81
CA LEU A 313 -11.44 -25.57 -10.73
C LEU A 313 -11.51 -26.52 -9.53
N ALA A 314 -11.46 -27.83 -9.76
CA ALA A 314 -11.40 -28.81 -8.69
C ALA A 314 -10.09 -28.66 -7.89
N GLU A 315 -8.93 -28.56 -8.57
CA GLU A 315 -7.63 -28.36 -7.94
C GLU A 315 -7.57 -27.02 -7.18
N PHE A 316 -8.08 -25.94 -7.76
CA PHE A 316 -8.20 -24.66 -7.07
C PHE A 316 -9.06 -24.74 -5.80
N ARG A 317 -10.22 -25.42 -5.88
CA ARG A 317 -11.12 -25.61 -4.74
C ARG A 317 -10.46 -26.41 -3.63
N ASP A 318 -9.73 -27.44 -3.97
CA ASP A 318 -8.98 -28.29 -3.02
C ASP A 318 -7.89 -27.48 -2.28
N GLN A 319 -7.18 -26.58 -3.00
CA GLN A 319 -6.20 -25.68 -2.39
C GLN A 319 -6.89 -24.66 -1.46
N TYR A 320 -8.01 -24.08 -1.90
CA TYR A 320 -8.80 -23.15 -1.10
C TYR A 320 -9.34 -23.81 0.19
N ASP A 321 -9.92 -25.01 0.09
CA ASP A 321 -10.47 -25.75 1.22
C ASP A 321 -9.35 -26.21 2.19
N SER A 322 -8.12 -26.37 1.71
CA SER A 322 -6.91 -26.57 2.53
C SER A 322 -6.41 -25.30 3.23
N GLY A 323 -7.03 -24.15 2.99
CA GLY A 323 -6.73 -22.86 3.65
C GLY A 323 -5.86 -21.90 2.84
N ALA A 324 -5.57 -22.17 1.57
CA ALA A 324 -4.81 -21.25 0.74
C ALA A 324 -5.66 -20.02 0.33
N ASP A 325 -5.06 -18.83 0.41
CA ASP A 325 -5.70 -17.60 -0.04
C ASP A 325 -5.81 -17.55 -1.57
N PRO A 326 -6.99 -17.25 -2.15
CA PRO A 326 -7.18 -17.18 -3.59
C PRO A 326 -6.22 -16.22 -4.32
N ALA A 327 -5.87 -15.09 -3.72
CA ALA A 327 -4.94 -14.14 -4.31
C ALA A 327 -3.50 -14.68 -4.31
N VAL A 328 -3.13 -15.46 -3.29
CA VAL A 328 -1.83 -16.15 -3.21
C VAL A 328 -1.73 -17.21 -4.30
N ILE A 329 -2.76 -18.06 -4.48
CA ILE A 329 -2.78 -19.07 -5.56
C ILE A 329 -2.58 -18.43 -6.93
N LEU A 330 -3.26 -17.30 -7.22
CA LEU A 330 -3.08 -16.58 -8.48
C LEU A 330 -1.68 -15.95 -8.60
N THR A 331 -1.08 -15.52 -7.49
CA THR A 331 0.28 -14.99 -7.46
C THR A 331 1.29 -16.07 -7.78
N ASP A 332 1.16 -17.25 -7.18
CA ASP A 332 2.01 -18.40 -7.46
C ASP A 332 1.90 -18.88 -8.91
N LEU A 333 0.68 -18.85 -9.49
CA LEU A 333 0.46 -19.10 -10.92
C LEU A 333 1.16 -18.06 -11.82
N ALA A 334 1.14 -16.79 -11.42
CA ALA A 334 1.82 -15.73 -12.15
C ALA A 334 3.35 -15.91 -12.06
N ASP A 335 3.89 -16.23 -10.90
CA ASP A 335 5.32 -16.51 -10.70
C ASP A 335 5.77 -17.73 -11.51
N PHE A 336 4.96 -18.79 -11.53
CA PHE A 336 5.26 -19.94 -12.37
C PHE A 336 5.18 -19.62 -13.87
N THR A 337 4.21 -18.81 -14.31
CA THR A 337 4.13 -18.31 -15.69
C THR A 337 5.38 -17.51 -16.06
N HIS A 338 5.86 -16.65 -15.15
CA HIS A 338 7.10 -15.90 -15.34
C HIS A 338 8.31 -16.84 -15.43
N LEU A 339 8.41 -17.84 -14.57
CA LEU A 339 9.47 -18.85 -14.61
C LEU A 339 9.49 -19.58 -15.96
N VAL A 340 8.37 -20.11 -16.43
CA VAL A 340 8.25 -20.78 -17.74
C VAL A 340 8.64 -19.83 -18.86
N THR A 341 8.27 -18.56 -18.78
CA THR A 341 8.66 -17.54 -19.76
C THR A 341 10.16 -17.32 -19.75
N ARG A 342 10.78 -17.22 -18.56
CA ARG A 342 12.23 -17.06 -18.41
C ARG A 342 12.99 -18.27 -18.94
N LEU A 343 12.55 -19.50 -18.62
CA LEU A 343 13.14 -20.73 -19.16
C LEU A 343 13.06 -20.83 -20.68
N LYS A 344 12.00 -20.30 -21.29
CA LYS A 344 11.84 -20.25 -22.74
C LYS A 344 12.81 -19.30 -23.41
N ILE A 345 13.15 -18.16 -22.79
CA ILE A 345 14.06 -17.14 -23.34
C ILE A 345 15.51 -17.48 -23.03
N VAL A 346 15.79 -17.96 -21.82
CA VAL A 346 17.12 -18.29 -21.30
C VAL A 346 17.09 -19.71 -20.76
N PRO A 347 17.37 -20.74 -21.59
CA PRO A 347 17.34 -22.14 -21.18
C PRO A 347 18.31 -22.45 -20.02
N ASP A 348 19.47 -21.79 -19.97
CA ASP A 348 20.45 -21.95 -18.89
C ASP A 348 19.91 -21.52 -17.51
N ALA A 349 18.78 -20.83 -17.47
CA ALA A 349 18.09 -20.52 -16.22
C ALA A 349 17.52 -21.77 -15.51
N ALA A 350 17.47 -22.92 -16.19
CA ALA A 350 17.10 -24.20 -15.60
C ALA A 350 18.17 -24.75 -14.63
N ASP A 351 19.43 -24.33 -14.78
CA ASP A 351 20.55 -24.74 -13.91
C ASP A 351 20.60 -23.95 -12.60
N ASP A 352 19.65 -23.03 -12.39
CA ASP A 352 19.51 -22.29 -11.14
C ASP A 352 19.20 -23.30 -10.00
N ALA A 353 20.17 -23.50 -9.10
CA ALA A 353 20.03 -24.34 -7.91
C ALA A 353 18.84 -23.91 -6.99
N ALA A 354 18.19 -22.82 -7.36
CA ALA A 354 17.02 -22.27 -6.71
C ALA A 354 15.71 -23.00 -7.06
N LEU A 355 15.65 -23.62 -8.21
CA LEU A 355 14.42 -24.26 -8.68
C LEU A 355 14.23 -25.62 -8.00
N VAL A 356 12.99 -25.87 -7.57
CA VAL A 356 12.59 -27.22 -7.17
C VAL A 356 12.63 -28.10 -8.41
N GLU A 357 12.98 -29.39 -8.27
CA GLU A 357 13.10 -30.29 -9.40
C GLU A 357 11.85 -30.35 -10.27
N ALA A 358 10.67 -30.31 -9.65
CA ALA A 358 9.40 -30.25 -10.37
C ALA A 358 9.26 -28.98 -11.23
N GLU A 359 9.69 -27.81 -10.73
CA GLU A 359 9.70 -26.56 -11.48
C GLU A 359 10.70 -26.62 -12.64
N ARG A 360 11.87 -27.21 -12.41
CA ARG A 360 12.93 -27.33 -13.40
C ARG A 360 12.51 -28.26 -14.56
N VAL A 361 12.03 -29.46 -14.26
CA VAL A 361 11.67 -30.46 -15.27
C VAL A 361 10.38 -30.04 -16.00
N ARG A 362 9.28 -29.88 -15.26
CA ARG A 362 7.97 -29.56 -15.85
C ARG A 362 7.93 -28.15 -16.44
N GLY A 363 8.61 -27.19 -15.80
CA GLY A 363 8.74 -25.82 -16.32
C GLY A 363 9.48 -25.77 -17.66
N SER A 364 10.56 -26.57 -17.82
CA SER A 364 11.29 -26.69 -19.09
C SER A 364 10.45 -27.36 -20.18
N GLU A 365 9.70 -28.42 -19.85
CA GLU A 365 8.79 -29.08 -20.80
C GLU A 365 7.69 -28.10 -21.28
N MET A 366 7.08 -27.35 -20.36
CA MET A 366 6.06 -26.35 -20.70
C MET A 366 6.65 -25.17 -21.48
N ALA A 367 7.89 -24.77 -21.19
CA ALA A 367 8.57 -23.73 -21.95
C ALA A 367 8.79 -24.13 -23.41
N GLN A 368 9.02 -25.42 -23.69
CA GLN A 368 9.10 -25.94 -25.06
C GLN A 368 7.74 -25.99 -25.74
N GLY A 369 6.70 -26.41 -25.03
CA GLY A 369 5.35 -26.62 -25.58
C GLY A 369 4.54 -25.34 -25.76
N LEU A 370 4.63 -24.37 -24.87
CA LEU A 370 3.81 -23.17 -24.88
C LEU A 370 4.46 -22.04 -25.72
N SER A 371 3.63 -21.28 -26.47
CA SER A 371 4.12 -20.11 -27.22
C SER A 371 4.33 -18.91 -26.30
N MET A 372 5.29 -18.01 -26.63
CA MET A 372 5.48 -16.73 -25.92
C MET A 372 4.19 -15.90 -25.83
N ARG A 373 3.34 -16.02 -26.83
CA ARG A 373 2.07 -15.29 -26.91
C ARG A 373 1.09 -15.77 -25.84
N VAL A 374 1.00 -17.09 -25.63
CA VAL A 374 0.16 -17.69 -24.58
C VAL A 374 0.68 -17.28 -23.20
N LEU A 375 1.99 -17.40 -22.97
CA LEU A 375 2.63 -17.03 -21.70
C LEU A 375 2.43 -15.54 -21.36
N ALA A 376 2.67 -14.64 -22.32
CA ALA A 376 2.49 -13.20 -22.12
C ALA A 376 1.03 -12.85 -21.80
N ARG A 377 0.07 -13.49 -22.49
CA ARG A 377 -1.37 -13.31 -22.23
C ARG A 377 -1.76 -13.85 -20.85
N ALA A 378 -1.28 -15.05 -20.50
CA ALA A 378 -1.53 -15.65 -19.20
C ALA A 378 -1.03 -14.76 -18.07
N TRP A 379 0.19 -14.27 -18.17
CA TRP A 379 0.78 -13.38 -17.18
C TRP A 379 -0.02 -12.07 -17.02
N GLN A 380 -0.44 -11.47 -18.13
CA GLN A 380 -1.23 -10.24 -18.14
C GLN A 380 -2.60 -10.44 -17.47
N MET A 381 -3.26 -11.59 -17.73
CA MET A 381 -4.54 -11.91 -17.13
C MET A 381 -4.43 -12.20 -15.64
N LEU A 382 -3.39 -12.93 -15.22
CA LEU A 382 -3.11 -13.21 -13.82
C LEU A 382 -2.78 -11.93 -13.05
N SER A 383 -1.87 -11.09 -13.57
CA SER A 383 -1.50 -9.81 -12.92
C SER A 383 -2.70 -8.89 -12.71
N LYS A 384 -3.64 -8.83 -13.67
CA LYS A 384 -4.88 -8.07 -13.52
C LYS A 384 -5.85 -8.77 -12.57
N GLY A 385 -5.96 -10.09 -12.67
CA GLY A 385 -6.86 -10.92 -11.86
C GLY A 385 -6.54 -10.87 -10.37
N ILE A 386 -5.25 -10.81 -9.99
CA ILE A 386 -4.82 -10.67 -8.59
C ILE A 386 -5.44 -9.41 -7.98
N GLY A 387 -5.36 -8.27 -8.67
CA GLY A 387 -5.97 -7.03 -8.20
C GLY A 387 -7.50 -7.09 -8.12
N GLU A 388 -8.16 -7.79 -9.06
CA GLU A 388 -9.60 -8.01 -9.05
C GLU A 388 -10.03 -8.86 -7.83
N VAL A 389 -9.28 -9.93 -7.54
CA VAL A 389 -9.55 -10.84 -6.40
C VAL A 389 -9.36 -10.15 -5.05
N GLN A 390 -8.30 -9.35 -4.91
CA GLN A 390 -8.03 -8.61 -3.67
C GLN A 390 -9.10 -7.58 -3.32
N GLN A 391 -9.81 -7.06 -4.33
CA GLN A 391 -10.87 -6.05 -4.16
C GLN A 391 -12.28 -6.66 -4.16
N ALA A 392 -12.42 -7.95 -4.46
CA ALA A 392 -13.70 -8.59 -4.60
C ALA A 392 -14.34 -8.92 -3.23
N PRO A 393 -15.66 -8.71 -3.04
CA PRO A 393 -16.37 -9.13 -1.83
C PRO A 393 -16.33 -10.66 -1.60
N LYS A 394 -16.16 -11.43 -2.68
CA LYS A 394 -16.05 -12.90 -2.66
C LYS A 394 -14.80 -13.34 -3.42
N PRO A 395 -13.62 -13.34 -2.79
CA PRO A 395 -12.35 -13.61 -3.46
C PRO A 395 -12.29 -14.95 -4.20
N ALA A 396 -12.82 -16.03 -3.61
CA ALA A 396 -12.81 -17.35 -4.25
C ALA A 396 -13.57 -17.38 -5.59
N GLN A 397 -14.77 -16.78 -5.63
CA GLN A 397 -15.56 -16.73 -6.87
C GLN A 397 -14.90 -15.86 -7.95
N ALA A 398 -14.28 -14.75 -7.53
CA ALA A 398 -13.51 -13.90 -8.43
C ALA A 398 -12.30 -14.64 -9.02
N ALA A 399 -11.57 -15.40 -8.20
CA ALA A 399 -10.45 -16.22 -8.65
C ALA A 399 -10.90 -17.32 -9.63
N GLU A 400 -11.98 -18.05 -9.36
CA GLU A 400 -12.57 -19.01 -10.29
C GLU A 400 -12.85 -18.37 -11.66
N MET A 401 -13.40 -17.16 -11.69
CA MET A 401 -13.66 -16.44 -12.95
C MET A 401 -12.38 -16.00 -13.66
N VAL A 402 -11.31 -15.67 -12.93
CA VAL A 402 -9.99 -15.41 -13.53
C VAL A 402 -9.45 -16.68 -14.19
N LEU A 403 -9.53 -17.82 -13.50
CA LEU A 403 -9.07 -19.12 -14.02
C LEU A 403 -9.86 -19.56 -15.26
N VAL A 404 -11.19 -19.40 -15.24
CA VAL A 404 -12.05 -19.67 -16.41
C VAL A 404 -11.64 -18.79 -17.59
N ARG A 405 -11.50 -17.48 -17.38
CA ARG A 405 -11.05 -16.56 -18.44
C ARG A 405 -9.69 -16.97 -18.99
N LEU A 406 -8.75 -17.37 -18.12
CA LEU A 406 -7.41 -17.79 -18.51
C LEU A 406 -7.45 -19.04 -19.40
N ALA A 407 -8.20 -20.07 -19.01
CA ALA A 407 -8.31 -21.31 -19.76
C ALA A 407 -8.92 -21.09 -21.15
N TYR A 408 -10.00 -20.31 -21.24
CA TYR A 408 -10.60 -19.98 -22.55
C TYR A 408 -9.72 -19.09 -23.41
N ALA A 409 -8.94 -18.18 -22.81
CA ALA A 409 -8.06 -17.28 -23.56
C ALA A 409 -6.83 -17.98 -24.11
N ALA A 410 -6.41 -19.11 -23.52
CA ALA A 410 -5.30 -19.92 -24.03
C ALA A 410 -5.59 -20.47 -25.44
N ASP A 411 -6.87 -20.81 -25.72
CA ASP A 411 -7.31 -21.42 -26.97
C ASP A 411 -7.79 -20.42 -28.04
N LEU A 412 -7.99 -19.15 -27.71
CA LEU A 412 -8.51 -18.16 -28.66
C LEU A 412 -7.46 -17.81 -29.72
N PRO A 413 -7.80 -17.94 -31.02
CA PRO A 413 -6.94 -17.45 -32.09
C PRO A 413 -6.77 -15.93 -31.97
N THR A 414 -5.59 -15.44 -32.36
CA THR A 414 -5.40 -13.99 -32.44
C THR A 414 -6.29 -13.37 -33.51
N PRO A 415 -6.58 -12.06 -33.47
CA PRO A 415 -7.31 -11.37 -34.52
C PRO A 415 -6.72 -11.63 -35.92
N ASP A 416 -5.40 -11.70 -36.05
CA ASP A 416 -4.73 -12.01 -37.32
C ASP A 416 -4.93 -13.47 -37.77
N GLU A 417 -4.92 -14.43 -36.84
CA GLU A 417 -5.21 -15.84 -37.12
C GLU A 417 -6.68 -16.04 -37.43
N ALA A 418 -7.56 -15.36 -36.71
CA ALA A 418 -9.00 -15.37 -37.00
C ALA A 418 -9.27 -14.78 -38.40
N LEU A 419 -8.60 -13.68 -38.75
CA LEU A 419 -8.69 -13.06 -40.08
C LEU A 419 -8.09 -13.96 -41.18
N ARG A 420 -7.01 -14.69 -40.90
CA ARG A 420 -6.44 -15.68 -41.85
C ARG A 420 -7.38 -16.86 -42.03
N ARG A 421 -7.90 -17.43 -40.93
CA ARG A 421 -8.89 -18.54 -41.01
C ARG A 421 -10.17 -18.13 -41.75
N LEU A 422 -10.63 -16.88 -41.59
CA LEU A 422 -11.76 -16.33 -42.33
C LEU A 422 -11.41 -16.10 -43.83
N LYS A 423 -10.18 -15.77 -44.16
CA LYS A 423 -9.72 -15.61 -45.56
C LYS A 423 -9.47 -16.95 -46.23
N ASP A 424 -9.05 -17.97 -45.48
CA ASP A 424 -8.73 -19.31 -45.96
C ASP A 424 -9.97 -20.22 -46.02
N GLN A 425 -11.12 -19.80 -45.44
CA GLN A 425 -12.39 -20.48 -45.64
C GLN A 425 -12.88 -20.18 -47.05
N PRO A 426 -13.04 -21.21 -47.93
CA PRO A 426 -13.67 -21.03 -49.24
C PRO A 426 -15.10 -20.46 -49.01
N PRO A 427 -15.54 -19.51 -49.88
CA PRO A 427 -16.87 -18.92 -49.71
C PRO A 427 -17.90 -20.02 -49.70
N SER A 428 -18.52 -20.24 -48.56
CA SER A 428 -19.71 -21.11 -48.43
C SER A 428 -20.77 -20.55 -49.36
N ALA A 429 -21.10 -21.31 -50.41
CA ALA A 429 -22.20 -20.97 -51.29
C ALA A 429 -23.45 -20.70 -50.44
N PRO A 430 -24.19 -19.63 -50.71
CA PRO A 430 -25.39 -19.34 -49.93
C PRO A 430 -26.33 -20.53 -50.05
N ALA A 431 -26.71 -21.14 -48.93
CA ALA A 431 -27.70 -22.17 -48.85
C ALA A 431 -28.99 -21.62 -49.44
N ALA A 432 -29.46 -22.24 -50.54
CA ALA A 432 -30.72 -21.92 -51.13
C ALA A 432 -31.85 -22.14 -50.11
N PRO A 433 -32.80 -21.21 -49.99
CA PRO A 433 -33.90 -21.37 -49.06
C PRO A 433 -34.71 -22.61 -49.43
N PRO A 434 -35.23 -23.40 -48.49
CA PRO A 434 -36.03 -24.59 -48.76
C PRO A 434 -37.33 -24.16 -49.44
N LEU A 435 -37.58 -24.74 -50.62
CA LEU A 435 -38.85 -24.62 -51.35
C LEU A 435 -39.99 -25.31 -50.53
N PRO A 436 -41.13 -24.65 -50.31
CA PRO A 436 -42.27 -25.32 -49.75
C PRO A 436 -42.92 -26.20 -50.88
N SER A 437 -42.96 -27.48 -50.65
CA SER A 437 -43.73 -28.41 -51.45
C SER A 437 -45.24 -28.35 -51.07
N GLY A 438 -46.07 -28.18 -52.03
CA GLY A 438 -47.46 -28.64 -51.86
C GLY A 438 -48.54 -27.81 -52.51
N GLY A 439 -48.98 -28.23 -53.70
CA GLY A 439 -50.37 -28.51 -54.06
C GLY A 439 -51.24 -27.43 -54.65
N GLY A 440 -51.41 -27.53 -55.96
CA GLY A 440 -52.75 -27.59 -56.57
C GLY A 440 -53.46 -26.32 -57.04
N GLY A 441 -53.52 -26.12 -58.33
CA GLY A 441 -54.83 -25.80 -59.01
C GLY A 441 -54.96 -24.37 -59.56
N GLY A 442 -54.92 -24.28 -60.91
CA GLY A 442 -55.94 -23.57 -61.68
C GLY A 442 -55.66 -22.18 -62.24
N GLY A 443 -55.46 -22.09 -63.57
CA GLY A 443 -56.09 -21.06 -64.40
C GLY A 443 -55.21 -19.80 -64.71
N GLY A 444 -54.70 -19.78 -65.95
CA GLY A 444 -54.09 -18.59 -66.60
C GLY A 444 -55.11 -17.51 -67.02
N PRO A 445 -54.90 -16.60 -67.97
CA PRO A 445 -53.75 -16.37 -68.82
C PRO A 445 -53.31 -14.87 -69.02
N ARG A 446 -52.11 -14.69 -69.59
CA ARG A 446 -51.62 -13.68 -70.57
C ARG A 446 -51.89 -12.17 -70.45
N LEU A 447 -50.82 -11.37 -70.55
CA LEU A 447 -50.39 -10.53 -71.70
C LEU A 447 -49.33 -9.56 -71.21
N SER A 448 -48.09 -9.61 -71.70
CA SER A 448 -47.45 -9.00 -72.84
C SER A 448 -47.40 -7.45 -72.79
N LEU A 449 -46.18 -6.90 -72.71
CA LEU A 449 -45.51 -6.08 -73.68
C LEU A 449 -44.43 -5.11 -73.04
N ALA A 450 -43.23 -5.27 -73.48
CA ALA A 450 -42.21 -4.23 -73.48
C ALA A 450 -42.47 -3.29 -74.65
N PRO A 451 -41.77 -2.19 -74.88
CA PRO A 451 -40.31 -1.92 -74.79
C PRO A 451 -39.85 -0.49 -74.36
N ARG A 452 -38.53 -0.35 -74.22
CA ARG A 452 -37.64 0.80 -74.24
C ARG A 452 -37.87 1.78 -75.43
N PRO A 453 -37.21 3.04 -75.59
CA PRO A 453 -35.93 3.51 -75.07
C PRO A 453 -35.78 5.03 -74.72
N ALA A 454 -34.60 5.33 -74.14
CA ALA A 454 -33.64 6.43 -74.43
C ALA A 454 -33.90 7.91 -74.15
N GLU A 455 -32.87 8.48 -73.54
CA GLU A 455 -32.15 9.76 -73.81
C GLU A 455 -32.31 10.92 -72.84
N ALA A 456 -31.11 11.41 -72.48
CA ALA A 456 -30.62 12.77 -72.30
C ALA A 456 -30.57 13.40 -70.90
N ARG A 457 -29.33 13.66 -70.50
CA ARG A 457 -28.85 14.64 -69.48
C ARG A 457 -29.27 16.07 -69.79
N PRO A 458 -29.37 17.01 -68.82
CA PRO A 458 -28.21 17.51 -68.06
C PRO A 458 -28.52 17.86 -66.58
N GLN A 459 -27.42 17.98 -65.81
CA GLN A 459 -27.38 18.58 -64.45
C GLN A 459 -27.77 20.05 -64.49
N PRO A 460 -28.31 20.65 -63.38
CA PRO A 460 -27.47 21.13 -62.29
C PRO A 460 -28.14 21.22 -60.87
N ARG A 461 -27.23 21.39 -59.93
CA ARG A 461 -27.35 22.13 -58.67
C ARG A 461 -28.06 21.53 -57.45
N ALA A 462 -27.23 21.50 -56.42
CA ALA A 462 -27.39 21.08 -55.06
C ALA A 462 -28.66 21.61 -54.37
N GLU A 463 -29.40 20.74 -53.77
CA GLU A 463 -30.23 21.02 -52.60
C GLU A 463 -29.98 19.93 -51.55
N ILE A 464 -29.60 20.39 -50.38
CA ILE A 464 -29.39 19.62 -49.18
C ILE A 464 -30.75 19.05 -48.76
N ARG A 465 -30.90 17.71 -48.87
CA ARG A 465 -31.99 17.00 -48.19
C ARG A 465 -31.35 16.16 -47.05
N THR A 466 -31.65 16.60 -45.85
CA THR A 466 -31.50 15.89 -44.60
C THR A 466 -32.27 14.60 -44.63
N ASP A 467 -31.58 13.49 -44.87
CA ASP A 467 -32.13 12.17 -44.53
C ASP A 467 -31.83 11.89 -43.06
N ALA A 468 -32.86 12.03 -42.27
CA ALA A 468 -32.87 11.53 -40.89
C ALA A 468 -32.84 9.98 -40.93
N ARG A 469 -31.63 9.42 -40.90
CA ARG A 469 -31.44 8.01 -40.55
C ARG A 469 -31.35 7.96 -39.03
N ALA A 470 -32.39 7.42 -38.42
CA ALA A 470 -32.42 7.12 -36.99
C ALA A 470 -31.20 6.28 -36.61
N ALA A 471 -30.19 6.92 -36.00
CA ALA A 471 -29.13 6.25 -35.27
C ALA A 471 -29.73 5.78 -33.95
N LEU A 472 -29.58 4.49 -33.65
CA LEU A 472 -29.82 3.90 -32.34
C LEU A 472 -29.07 4.72 -31.27
N PRO A 473 -29.65 5.03 -30.12
CA PRO A 473 -28.98 5.82 -29.09
C PRO A 473 -27.79 5.03 -28.57
N ALA A 474 -26.59 5.55 -28.78
CA ALA A 474 -25.43 5.11 -28.04
C ALA A 474 -25.66 5.45 -26.55
N GLU A 475 -25.73 4.47 -25.70
CA GLU A 475 -25.81 4.60 -24.24
C GLU A 475 -24.51 5.23 -23.71
N GLY A 476 -24.44 6.55 -23.72
CA GLY A 476 -23.43 7.33 -23.01
C GLY A 476 -24.03 7.91 -21.73
N PRO A 477 -23.22 8.21 -20.71
CA PRO A 477 -23.71 8.79 -19.46
C PRO A 477 -24.47 10.09 -19.77
N ARG A 478 -25.71 10.20 -19.25
CA ARG A 478 -26.49 11.43 -19.35
C ARG A 478 -25.95 12.41 -18.31
N LEU A 479 -25.52 13.56 -18.75
CA LEU A 479 -24.98 14.62 -17.89
C LEU A 479 -26.02 15.72 -17.76
N GLY A 480 -26.77 15.72 -16.66
CA GLY A 480 -27.85 16.68 -16.39
C GLY A 480 -27.44 17.83 -15.48
N SER A 481 -26.30 17.75 -14.82
CA SER A 481 -25.81 18.76 -13.88
C SER A 481 -24.31 19.03 -14.02
N LEU A 482 -23.84 20.16 -13.49
CA LEU A 482 -22.41 20.47 -13.44
C LEU A 482 -21.67 19.50 -12.51
N ALA A 483 -22.36 18.94 -11.52
CA ALA A 483 -21.84 17.91 -10.63
C ALA A 483 -21.54 16.60 -11.38
N ASP A 484 -22.41 16.19 -12.34
CA ASP A 484 -22.17 15.01 -13.17
C ASP A 484 -20.93 15.19 -14.06
N VAL A 485 -20.73 16.41 -14.57
CA VAL A 485 -19.55 16.76 -15.37
C VAL A 485 -18.29 16.71 -14.52
N ALA A 486 -18.33 17.20 -13.28
CA ALA A 486 -17.21 17.12 -12.34
C ALA A 486 -16.91 15.67 -11.94
N ALA A 487 -17.95 14.84 -11.73
CA ALA A 487 -17.81 13.41 -11.47
C ALA A 487 -17.18 12.65 -12.65
N LEU A 488 -17.60 12.98 -13.89
CA LEU A 488 -16.99 12.42 -15.10
C LEU A 488 -15.51 12.78 -15.22
N ALA A 489 -15.14 14.04 -14.93
CA ALA A 489 -13.75 14.49 -14.92
C ALA A 489 -12.93 13.73 -13.85
N ALA A 490 -13.49 13.47 -12.67
CA ALA A 490 -12.89 12.66 -11.62
C ALA A 490 -12.67 11.21 -12.07
N ALA A 491 -13.69 10.58 -12.68
CA ALA A 491 -13.61 9.22 -13.21
C ALA A 491 -12.52 9.06 -14.29
N ARG A 492 -12.28 10.13 -15.07
CA ARG A 492 -11.21 10.21 -16.08
C ARG A 492 -9.85 10.66 -15.52
N ARG A 493 -9.74 10.82 -14.19
CA ARG A 493 -8.54 11.24 -13.45
C ARG A 493 -8.01 12.63 -13.87
N ASP A 494 -8.88 13.49 -14.36
CA ASP A 494 -8.53 14.87 -14.71
C ASP A 494 -8.86 15.82 -13.56
N LEU A 495 -8.00 15.79 -12.56
CA LEU A 495 -8.19 16.56 -11.32
C LEU A 495 -8.10 18.07 -11.53
N ALA A 496 -7.32 18.52 -12.53
CA ALA A 496 -7.19 19.95 -12.86
C ALA A 496 -8.50 20.50 -13.43
N LEU A 497 -9.11 19.77 -14.37
CA LEU A 497 -10.40 20.15 -14.93
C LEU A 497 -11.52 20.07 -13.89
N LYS A 498 -11.55 19.02 -13.07
CA LYS A 498 -12.49 18.87 -11.96
C LYS A 498 -12.44 20.09 -11.03
N HIS A 499 -11.25 20.46 -10.57
CA HIS A 499 -11.06 21.62 -9.70
C HIS A 499 -11.54 22.92 -10.38
N GLY A 500 -11.23 23.10 -11.67
CA GLY A 500 -11.72 24.26 -12.44
C GLY A 500 -13.25 24.31 -12.53
N ILE A 501 -13.92 23.17 -12.75
CA ILE A 501 -15.38 23.07 -12.78
C ILE A 501 -15.99 23.41 -11.42
N GLU A 502 -15.44 22.88 -10.34
CA GLU A 502 -15.96 23.06 -8.98
C GLU A 502 -15.79 24.49 -8.44
N THR A 503 -14.68 25.16 -8.77
CA THR A 503 -14.32 26.45 -8.14
C THR A 503 -14.49 27.66 -9.04
N GLN A 504 -14.48 27.51 -10.39
CA GLN A 504 -14.38 28.63 -11.34
C GLN A 504 -15.58 28.77 -12.27
N LEU A 505 -16.49 27.77 -12.29
CA LEU A 505 -17.69 27.77 -13.11
C LEU A 505 -18.94 27.90 -12.24
N ARG A 506 -19.83 28.83 -12.65
CA ARG A 506 -21.16 29.02 -12.06
C ARG A 506 -22.21 28.50 -13.04
N PRO A 507 -23.07 27.55 -12.69
CA PRO A 507 -24.09 27.05 -13.59
C PRO A 507 -25.14 28.13 -13.90
N VAL A 508 -25.44 28.30 -15.18
CA VAL A 508 -26.58 29.13 -15.67
C VAL A 508 -27.65 28.20 -16.22
N HIS A 509 -27.26 27.30 -17.13
CA HIS A 509 -28.15 26.30 -17.71
C HIS A 509 -27.33 25.06 -18.11
N VAL A 510 -27.77 23.89 -17.67
CA VAL A 510 -27.09 22.62 -17.98
C VAL A 510 -28.11 21.62 -18.49
N GLU A 511 -27.96 21.25 -19.74
CA GLU A 511 -28.75 20.19 -20.40
C GLU A 511 -27.82 19.23 -21.14
N ASP A 512 -28.28 18.00 -21.40
CA ASP A 512 -27.50 17.01 -22.14
C ASP A 512 -27.16 17.54 -23.55
N GLY A 513 -25.87 17.77 -23.79
CA GLY A 513 -25.34 18.34 -25.03
C GLY A 513 -25.14 19.87 -25.04
N ARG A 514 -25.67 20.62 -24.04
CA ARG A 514 -25.51 22.07 -23.93
C ARG A 514 -25.24 22.51 -22.50
N ILE A 515 -24.15 23.22 -22.29
CA ILE A 515 -23.77 23.77 -21.00
C ILE A 515 -23.57 25.27 -21.16
N GLU A 516 -24.30 26.05 -20.38
CA GLU A 516 -24.14 27.49 -20.28
C GLU A 516 -23.70 27.86 -18.87
N VAL A 517 -22.52 28.47 -18.74
CA VAL A 517 -21.88 28.78 -17.45
C VAL A 517 -21.43 30.26 -17.43
N ALA A 518 -21.38 30.84 -16.24
CA ALA A 518 -20.68 32.07 -15.97
C ALA A 518 -19.31 31.79 -15.35
N LEU A 519 -18.32 32.58 -15.73
CA LEU A 519 -16.96 32.46 -15.16
C LEU A 519 -16.83 33.31 -13.91
N VAL A 520 -16.18 32.78 -12.88
CA VAL A 520 -15.76 33.53 -11.70
C VAL A 520 -14.66 34.53 -12.11
N PRO A 521 -14.63 35.77 -11.58
CA PRO A 521 -13.56 36.72 -11.88
C PRO A 521 -12.19 36.17 -11.65
N GLY A 522 -11.33 36.19 -12.69
CA GLY A 522 -9.98 35.58 -12.64
C GLY A 522 -9.86 34.17 -13.22
N ALA A 523 -10.96 33.54 -13.63
CA ALA A 523 -10.90 32.22 -14.26
C ALA A 523 -10.25 32.28 -15.66
N PRO A 524 -9.38 31.32 -16.02
CA PRO A 524 -8.73 31.30 -17.32
C PRO A 524 -9.75 30.99 -18.43
N GLY A 525 -9.76 31.80 -19.49
CA GLY A 525 -10.68 31.64 -20.64
C GLY A 525 -10.49 30.31 -21.39
N SER A 526 -9.34 29.64 -21.25
CA SER A 526 -9.06 28.34 -21.85
C SER A 526 -9.90 27.21 -21.22
N LEU A 527 -10.40 27.38 -19.99
CA LEU A 527 -11.19 26.37 -19.26
C LEU A 527 -12.42 25.91 -20.05
N ILE A 528 -13.11 26.84 -20.71
CA ILE A 528 -14.32 26.56 -21.52
C ILE A 528 -13.97 25.74 -22.75
N GLN A 529 -12.84 26.05 -23.41
CA GLN A 529 -12.41 25.32 -24.61
C GLN A 529 -11.94 23.90 -24.23
N ASP A 530 -11.21 23.79 -23.13
CA ASP A 530 -10.76 22.50 -22.61
C ASP A 530 -11.93 21.64 -22.17
N LEU A 531 -12.94 22.20 -21.49
CA LEU A 531 -14.15 21.51 -21.09
C LEU A 531 -14.93 20.99 -22.31
N SER A 532 -15.15 21.85 -23.33
CA SER A 532 -15.86 21.48 -24.54
C SER A 532 -15.15 20.35 -25.30
N ARG A 533 -13.83 20.47 -25.47
CA ARG A 533 -13.01 19.45 -26.14
C ARG A 533 -13.07 18.11 -25.42
N LYS A 534 -12.82 18.11 -24.10
CA LYS A 534 -12.79 16.90 -23.31
C LYS A 534 -14.16 16.23 -23.18
N LEU A 535 -15.25 16.98 -23.08
CA LEU A 535 -16.60 16.43 -23.11
C LEU A 535 -16.89 15.74 -24.44
N ASN A 536 -16.49 16.34 -25.58
CA ASN A 536 -16.64 15.70 -26.89
C ASN A 536 -15.84 14.39 -26.96
N ASP A 537 -14.59 14.38 -26.46
CA ASP A 537 -13.72 13.21 -26.47
C ASP A 537 -14.23 12.10 -25.54
N TRP A 538 -14.79 12.43 -24.38
CA TRP A 538 -15.22 11.46 -23.37
C TRP A 538 -16.59 10.84 -23.65
N THR A 539 -17.52 11.65 -24.24
CA THR A 539 -18.89 11.20 -24.50
C THR A 539 -19.14 10.77 -25.94
N GLY A 540 -18.20 11.07 -26.85
CA GLY A 540 -18.35 10.82 -28.29
C GLY A 540 -19.47 11.65 -28.94
N ARG A 541 -20.02 12.66 -28.24
CA ARG A 541 -21.10 13.54 -28.68
C ARG A 541 -20.60 14.98 -28.75
N ARG A 542 -21.22 15.81 -29.58
CA ARG A 542 -20.89 17.19 -29.69
C ARG A 542 -21.53 17.99 -28.54
N TRP A 543 -20.70 18.56 -27.68
CA TRP A 543 -21.12 19.44 -26.58
C TRP A 543 -20.89 20.89 -26.94
N MET A 544 -21.93 21.69 -26.71
CA MET A 544 -21.86 23.14 -26.87
C MET A 544 -21.70 23.78 -25.48
N VAL A 545 -20.51 24.31 -25.19
CA VAL A 545 -20.23 25.02 -23.95
C VAL A 545 -20.13 26.53 -24.27
N SER A 546 -20.97 27.33 -23.66
CA SER A 546 -21.02 28.79 -23.86
C SER A 546 -20.90 29.56 -22.56
N VAL A 547 -20.32 30.76 -22.64
CA VAL A 547 -20.22 31.65 -21.48
C VAL A 547 -21.40 32.61 -21.51
N SER A 548 -22.15 32.66 -20.40
CA SER A 548 -23.23 33.62 -20.20
C SER A 548 -22.72 34.87 -19.52
N SER A 549 -23.34 36.02 -19.88
CA SER A 549 -23.14 37.29 -19.18
C SER A 549 -24.06 37.46 -17.95
N GLN A 550 -24.96 36.47 -17.73
CA GLN A 550 -25.80 36.44 -16.54
C GLN A 550 -25.02 35.96 -15.34
N SER A 551 -25.35 36.48 -14.15
CA SER A 551 -24.81 35.94 -12.90
C SER A 551 -25.38 34.53 -12.68
N GLY A 552 -24.54 33.51 -12.87
CA GLY A 552 -24.93 32.11 -12.59
C GLY A 552 -25.19 31.87 -11.11
N GLY A 553 -25.67 30.65 -10.79
CA GLY A 553 -25.81 30.15 -9.42
C GLY A 553 -24.47 30.10 -8.64
N PRO A 554 -24.45 29.65 -7.39
CA PRO A 554 -23.22 29.45 -6.67
C PRO A 554 -22.33 28.38 -7.35
N THR A 555 -21.03 28.44 -7.13
CA THR A 555 -20.13 27.35 -7.60
C THR A 555 -20.39 26.07 -6.81
N LEU A 556 -20.06 24.92 -7.37
CA LEU A 556 -20.20 23.63 -6.66
C LEU A 556 -19.41 23.61 -5.34
N ALA A 557 -18.28 24.31 -5.29
CA ALA A 557 -17.50 24.45 -4.06
C ALA A 557 -18.22 25.30 -3.01
N GLU A 558 -18.89 26.40 -3.43
CA GLU A 558 -19.72 27.25 -2.56
C GLU A 558 -20.95 26.48 -2.05
N GLU A 559 -21.62 25.70 -2.89
CA GLU A 559 -22.75 24.84 -2.51
C GLU A 559 -22.34 23.77 -1.48
N ASN A 560 -21.27 23.05 -1.76
CA ASN A 560 -20.75 22.02 -0.86
C ASN A 560 -20.31 22.61 0.49
N ALA A 561 -19.71 23.80 0.48
CA ALA A 561 -19.32 24.50 1.70
C ALA A 561 -20.56 24.95 2.52
N ALA A 562 -21.62 25.43 1.85
CA ALA A 562 -22.87 25.83 2.49
C ALA A 562 -23.59 24.62 3.13
N VAL A 563 -23.70 23.51 2.39
CA VAL A 563 -24.30 22.26 2.91
C VAL A 563 -23.50 21.72 4.11
N LYS A 564 -22.16 21.80 4.05
CA LYS A 564 -21.30 21.39 5.15
C LYS A 564 -21.50 22.27 6.38
N ALA A 565 -21.57 23.59 6.20
CA ALA A 565 -21.79 24.54 7.28
C ALA A 565 -23.18 24.37 7.94
N GLU A 566 -24.23 24.19 7.14
CA GLU A 566 -25.58 23.92 7.62
C GLU A 566 -25.65 22.61 8.44
N ARG A 567 -24.97 21.58 7.95
CA ARG A 567 -24.86 20.29 8.64
C ARG A 567 -24.10 20.41 9.96
N GLU A 568 -23.00 21.15 9.99
CA GLU A 568 -22.24 21.41 11.22
C GLU A 568 -23.07 22.21 12.23
N GLU A 569 -23.84 23.19 11.77
CA GLU A 569 -24.71 24.00 12.63
C GLU A 569 -25.88 23.18 13.17
N GLY A 570 -26.49 22.32 12.35
CA GLY A 570 -27.54 21.39 12.78
C GLY A 570 -27.04 20.41 13.84
N ILE A 571 -25.79 19.93 13.74
CA ILE A 571 -25.19 19.03 14.71
C ILE A 571 -24.83 19.74 16.01
N LYS A 572 -24.30 20.98 15.94
CA LYS A 572 -24.04 21.80 17.13
C LYS A 572 -25.31 22.12 17.89
N ALA A 573 -26.46 22.21 17.20
CA ALA A 573 -27.77 22.41 17.80
C ALA A 573 -28.38 21.15 18.46
N HIS A 574 -27.79 19.96 18.20
CA HIS A 574 -28.28 18.72 18.80
C HIS A 574 -28.08 18.73 20.31
N PRO A 575 -29.10 18.38 21.14
CA PRO A 575 -29.06 18.53 22.62
C PRO A 575 -27.85 17.87 23.27
N LEU A 576 -27.45 16.68 22.83
CA LEU A 576 -26.30 15.95 23.36
C LEU A 576 -24.97 16.65 23.02
N VAL A 577 -24.82 17.14 21.80
CA VAL A 577 -23.61 17.83 21.36
C VAL A 577 -23.48 19.18 22.04
N ALA A 578 -24.59 19.92 22.18
CA ALA A 578 -24.65 21.19 22.91
C ALA A 578 -24.27 21.00 24.40
N ALA A 579 -24.71 19.90 25.02
CA ALA A 579 -24.33 19.56 26.40
C ALA A 579 -22.84 19.25 26.55
N VAL A 580 -22.24 18.55 25.59
CA VAL A 580 -20.79 18.26 25.56
C VAL A 580 -19.99 19.54 25.36
N LEU A 581 -20.34 20.36 24.38
CA LEU A 581 -19.65 21.63 24.09
C LEU A 581 -19.74 22.62 25.27
N SER A 582 -20.86 22.63 26.03
CA SER A 582 -21.00 23.44 27.24
C SER A 582 -20.14 22.95 28.41
N ARG A 583 -19.88 21.63 28.48
CA ARG A 583 -19.08 21.01 29.55
C ARG A 583 -17.58 21.10 29.30
N PHE A 584 -17.17 21.18 28.02
CA PHE A 584 -15.76 21.24 27.60
C PHE A 584 -15.50 22.50 26.75
N PRO A 585 -15.21 23.67 27.40
CA PRO A 585 -14.89 24.90 26.66
C PRO A 585 -13.62 24.73 25.84
N GLY A 586 -13.76 24.84 24.52
CA GLY A 586 -12.65 24.62 23.56
C GLY A 586 -12.76 23.33 22.74
N ALA A 587 -13.78 22.51 22.94
CA ALA A 587 -14.07 21.38 22.09
C ALA A 587 -14.64 21.85 20.75
N GLU A 588 -14.14 21.33 19.63
CA GLU A 588 -14.62 21.59 18.28
C GLU A 588 -15.08 20.30 17.61
N VAL A 589 -16.12 20.41 16.77
CA VAL A 589 -16.56 19.28 15.94
C VAL A 589 -15.62 19.18 14.75
N VAL A 590 -14.75 18.15 14.73
CA VAL A 590 -13.69 17.98 13.71
C VAL A 590 -14.22 17.28 12.47
N ASP A 591 -15.08 16.26 12.61
CA ASP A 591 -15.63 15.49 11.49
C ASP A 591 -16.98 14.88 11.86
N VAL A 592 -17.84 14.71 10.85
CA VAL A 592 -19.18 14.14 11.01
C VAL A 592 -19.35 13.00 10.04
N ARG A 593 -19.35 11.77 10.55
CA ARG A 593 -19.59 10.55 9.78
C ARG A 593 -21.02 10.08 9.95
N THR A 594 -21.76 10.03 8.86
CA THR A 594 -23.05 9.33 8.82
C THR A 594 -22.79 7.85 8.68
N ARG A 595 -23.39 7.06 9.56
CA ARG A 595 -23.49 5.62 9.34
C ARG A 595 -24.50 5.44 8.22
N GLU A 596 -24.06 4.97 7.03
CA GLU A 596 -24.97 4.51 5.99
C GLU A 596 -25.73 3.31 6.55
N GLU A 597 -27.03 3.46 6.77
CA GLU A 597 -27.89 2.30 6.99
C GLU A 597 -27.93 1.51 5.66
N PRO A 598 -27.73 0.18 5.72
CA PRO A 598 -27.93 -0.64 4.53
C PRO A 598 -29.38 -0.45 4.04
N PRO A 599 -29.63 -0.45 2.71
CA PRO A 599 -30.96 -0.28 2.17
C PRO A 599 -31.89 -1.31 2.80
N ALA A 600 -33.02 -0.84 3.31
CA ALA A 600 -34.06 -1.67 3.88
C ALA A 600 -34.49 -2.70 2.84
N ASP A 601 -34.33 -3.97 3.18
CA ASP A 601 -34.82 -5.10 2.38
C ASP A 601 -36.35 -5.07 2.42
N GLU A 602 -36.99 -4.62 1.35
CA GLU A 602 -38.43 -4.67 1.19
C GLU A 602 -38.85 -6.12 0.96
N GLY A 603 -39.28 -6.77 2.02
CA GLY A 603 -40.06 -7.97 1.90
C GLY A 603 -39.67 -9.15 2.75
N LEU A 604 -40.10 -9.13 4.01
CA LEU A 604 -40.67 -10.28 4.70
C LEU A 604 -41.10 -9.81 6.10
N ALA A 605 -42.41 -9.76 6.36
CA ALA A 605 -42.93 -9.51 7.69
C ALA A 605 -42.41 -10.59 8.66
N PRO A 606 -41.95 -10.24 9.87
CA PRO A 606 -41.48 -11.22 10.83
C PRO A 606 -42.66 -12.09 11.31
N SER A 607 -42.40 -13.39 11.40
CA SER A 607 -43.35 -14.36 11.96
C SER A 607 -43.50 -14.20 13.45
N GLU A 608 -44.68 -14.55 14.02
CA GLU A 608 -45.01 -14.43 15.44
C GLU A 608 -44.11 -15.23 16.41
N GLU A 609 -43.14 -16.01 15.91
CA GLU A 609 -42.21 -16.79 16.72
C GLU A 609 -40.97 -16.00 17.17
N ASP A 610 -40.68 -14.82 16.61
CA ASP A 610 -39.50 -13.98 16.96
C ASP A 610 -39.73 -13.11 18.22
N TYR A 611 -40.93 -13.09 18.77
CA TYR A 611 -41.26 -12.28 19.94
C TYR A 611 -40.98 -12.96 21.31
N LEU A 612 -40.49 -14.20 21.31
CA LEU A 612 -40.33 -14.98 22.55
C LEU A 612 -38.89 -15.13 23.04
N ALA A 613 -37.90 -14.58 22.35
CA ALA A 613 -36.51 -14.55 22.82
C ALA A 613 -36.20 -13.18 23.47
N GLY A 614 -36.30 -13.09 24.80
CA GLY A 614 -35.89 -11.93 25.55
C GLY A 614 -34.37 -11.70 25.50
N PRO A 615 -33.89 -10.45 25.64
CA PRO A 615 -32.46 -10.14 25.57
C PRO A 615 -31.74 -10.68 26.82
N GLY A 616 -30.76 -11.55 26.59
CA GLY A 616 -29.78 -11.94 27.61
C GLY A 616 -28.89 -10.73 27.97
N ALA A 617 -28.85 -10.44 29.25
CA ALA A 617 -27.92 -9.52 29.85
C ALA A 617 -26.52 -10.14 29.75
N ASP A 618 -25.59 -9.42 29.15
CA ASP A 618 -24.14 -9.41 29.42
C ASP A 618 -23.43 -8.66 28.26
N ASP A 619 -23.29 -7.35 28.46
CA ASP A 619 -22.23 -6.57 27.78
C ASP A 619 -21.68 -5.56 28.76
N GLU A 620 -20.56 -5.93 29.38
CA GLU A 620 -19.68 -5.04 30.13
C GLU A 620 -19.05 -4.00 29.19
N ILE A 621 -19.25 -2.74 29.53
CA ILE A 621 -18.64 -1.60 28.85
C ILE A 621 -17.25 -1.40 29.46
N GLU A 622 -16.18 -1.70 28.72
CA GLU A 622 -14.83 -1.19 29.02
C GLU A 622 -14.65 0.23 28.44
N PHE A 623 -14.16 1.09 29.32
CA PHE A 623 -13.78 2.48 29.04
C PHE A 623 -12.40 2.54 28.34
#